data_4ff2959592e879ddd5bc2269af6bf9a2
#
_entry.id   4ff2959592e879ddd5bc2269af6bf9a2
#
_cell.length_a   1.000
_cell.length_b   1.000
_cell.length_c   1.000
_cell.angle_alpha   90.00
_cell.angle_beta   90.00
_cell.angle_gamma   90.00
#
_symmetry.space_group_name_H-M   'P 1'
#
loop_
_entity.id
_entity.type
_entity.pdbx_description
1 polymer ?
#
loop_
_entity_poly.entity_id
_entity_poly.type
_entity_poly.pdbx_seq_one_letter_code
_entity_poly.pdbx_strand_id
1 'polypeptide(L)'
;ARYARHTRERSLAEVIVAADIFLGLSAGGVLKPPMVACMAARPLILALANPTPEILPEEVAAVRGDAIVATGRSDYPNQVNNVLCFPYIFRGALDAGATRITRPMKIAAVHAIAELARQEQSEVVAGAYGVDDLKFGPRYLIPKPFDPRLIVKIAPAVARAAMESGVATRPIADFDAYVQQLQQFVHHSGTFMQPVFAAARKVEPARSRIVFAEGERDRVLRAAQVLVDEGLARPVLVGRPEVIEERVNGFGLRLRRDADFTIVDPGAEATTSVAARLLKDHGADGMICGTIGATKHHLGYIGRIIGLAPGASVFAGMSVLMLPGRQLFIVDTHINQDPDAGELAEITLMAAEGARRFGVEPKVALVSHSDFGSSDAPSACKLREALALVRARAPQLEIDGEMHGDSALNEAVRRASSPETTLGGSANLLVMPNLDAASIAYNLLKTAAGNNVAIGPVLLGCAAPVHILTPAVTVRRIVNMAALAVVQASER
;
A
#
# COMPACT_ATOMS: atom_id res chain seq x y z
N ALA A 1 -9.76 2.56 40.60
CA ALA A 1 -9.47 2.19 41.99
C ALA A 1 -8.10 1.52 42.18
N ARG A 2 -7.62 0.65 41.25
CA ARG A 2 -6.35 -0.13 41.45
C ARG A 2 -5.10 0.76 41.56
N TYR A 3 -5.09 1.93 40.96
CA TYR A 3 -3.96 2.87 40.93
C TYR A 3 -4.26 4.18 41.66
N ALA A 4 -5.47 4.35 42.18
CA ALA A 4 -5.85 5.53 42.92
C ALA A 4 -5.13 5.57 44.26
N ARG A 5 -4.63 6.75 44.63
CA ARG A 5 -4.02 7.04 45.93
C ARG A 5 -4.82 8.12 46.65
N HIS A 6 -4.84 8.07 47.95
CA HIS A 6 -5.33 9.18 48.75
C HIS A 6 -4.37 10.37 48.66
N THR A 7 -4.84 11.50 48.16
CA THR A 7 -4.08 12.74 48.03
C THR A 7 -4.98 13.93 48.37
N ARG A 8 -4.38 15.05 48.70
CA ARG A 8 -5.08 16.36 48.93
C ARG A 8 -5.26 17.11 47.63
N GLU A 9 -4.42 16.88 46.65
CA GLU A 9 -4.47 17.52 45.34
C GLU A 9 -5.74 17.11 44.57
N ARG A 10 -6.37 18.08 43.90
CA ARG A 10 -7.64 17.93 43.20
C ARG A 10 -7.59 18.31 41.73
N SER A 11 -6.53 18.96 41.29
CA SER A 11 -6.35 19.37 39.89
C SER A 11 -5.10 18.75 39.29
N LEU A 12 -5.07 18.65 37.93
CA LEU A 12 -3.90 18.20 37.20
C LEU A 12 -2.66 19.06 37.48
N ALA A 13 -2.87 20.38 37.61
CA ALA A 13 -1.79 21.32 37.89
C ALA A 13 -1.07 21.05 39.24
N GLU A 14 -1.82 20.61 40.25
CA GLU A 14 -1.29 20.27 41.58
C GLU A 14 -0.57 18.88 41.55
N VAL A 15 -1.17 17.88 40.90
CA VAL A 15 -0.66 16.50 40.91
C VAL A 15 0.57 16.33 40.07
N ILE A 16 0.76 17.15 39.01
CA ILE A 16 1.83 16.99 38.04
C ILE A 16 3.20 17.51 38.53
N VAL A 17 3.22 18.27 39.60
CA VAL A 17 4.46 18.80 40.18
C VAL A 17 5.39 17.65 40.55
N ALA A 18 6.63 17.72 40.04
CA ALA A 18 7.67 16.71 40.21
C ALA A 18 7.28 15.29 39.69
N ALA A 19 6.25 15.17 38.83
CA ALA A 19 5.92 13.90 38.19
C ALA A 19 6.95 13.53 37.11
N ASP A 20 7.38 12.27 37.09
CA ASP A 20 8.31 11.74 36.09
C ASP A 20 7.58 11.43 34.77
N ILE A 21 6.31 11.04 34.84
CA ILE A 21 5.54 10.55 33.69
C ILE A 21 4.15 11.22 33.67
N PHE A 22 3.79 11.76 32.52
CA PHE A 22 2.41 12.12 32.19
C PHE A 22 1.86 11.13 31.16
N LEU A 23 0.73 10.48 31.49
CA LEU A 23 -0.02 9.63 30.57
C LEU A 23 -1.38 10.26 30.28
N GLY A 24 -1.50 10.89 29.13
CA GLY A 24 -2.69 11.53 28.64
C GLY A 24 -3.56 10.57 27.81
N LEU A 25 -4.80 10.38 28.26
CA LEU A 25 -5.84 9.58 27.58
C LEU A 25 -7.17 10.32 27.62
N SER A 26 -7.15 11.65 27.55
CA SER A 26 -8.31 12.49 27.85
C SER A 26 -8.73 13.37 26.66
N ALA A 27 -8.38 14.64 26.68
CA ALA A 27 -8.80 15.61 25.67
C ALA A 27 -7.64 16.53 25.31
N GLY A 28 -7.71 17.06 24.07
CA GLY A 28 -6.70 17.98 23.57
C GLY A 28 -6.52 19.24 24.43
N GLY A 29 -5.25 19.64 24.61
CA GLY A 29 -4.91 20.91 25.28
C GLY A 29 -5.13 20.97 26.79
N VAL A 30 -5.34 19.86 27.48
CA VAL A 30 -5.52 19.84 28.96
C VAL A 30 -4.20 20.02 29.70
N LEU A 31 -3.08 19.57 29.13
CA LEU A 31 -1.76 19.81 29.70
C LEU A 31 -1.20 21.14 29.19
N LYS A 32 -0.85 22.03 30.09
CA LYS A 32 -0.36 23.37 29.74
C LYS A 32 1.16 23.49 29.90
N PRO A 33 1.86 24.34 29.12
CA PRO A 33 3.30 24.53 29.24
C PRO A 33 3.80 24.83 30.69
N PRO A 34 3.14 25.63 31.50
CA PRO A 34 3.54 25.85 32.91
C PRO A 34 3.51 24.56 33.77
N MET A 35 2.57 23.64 33.47
CA MET A 35 2.49 22.35 34.18
C MET A 35 3.68 21.48 33.81
N VAL A 36 4.08 21.47 32.53
CA VAL A 36 5.25 20.71 32.05
C VAL A 36 6.54 21.24 32.69
N ALA A 37 6.65 22.57 32.87
CA ALA A 37 7.80 23.17 33.50
C ALA A 37 8.03 22.69 34.95
N CYS A 38 6.94 22.32 35.67
CA CYS A 38 6.98 21.86 37.06
C CYS A 38 7.21 20.32 37.20
N MET A 39 7.29 19.57 36.12
CA MET A 39 7.57 18.13 36.16
C MET A 39 9.02 17.82 36.59
N ALA A 40 9.31 16.57 36.93
CA ALA A 40 10.64 16.08 37.26
C ALA A 40 11.63 16.27 36.09
N ALA A 41 12.92 16.06 36.33
CA ALA A 41 13.93 16.12 35.28
C ALA A 41 13.75 15.00 34.25
N ARG A 42 13.87 15.32 32.96
CA ARG A 42 13.67 14.41 31.82
C ARG A 42 12.32 13.70 31.85
N PRO A 43 11.20 14.42 31.93
CA PRO A 43 9.88 13.81 32.03
C PRO A 43 9.49 13.09 30.75
N LEU A 44 8.77 11.96 30.90
CA LEU A 44 8.14 11.23 29.79
C LEU A 44 6.70 11.72 29.65
N ILE A 45 6.37 12.32 28.51
CA ILE A 45 5.06 12.88 28.21
C ILE A 45 4.41 12.06 27.10
N LEU A 46 3.43 11.24 27.46
CA LEU A 46 2.62 10.45 26.54
C LEU A 46 1.27 11.17 26.32
N ALA A 47 1.21 12.06 25.34
CA ALA A 47 0.04 12.86 25.01
C ALA A 47 -0.75 12.16 23.88
N LEU A 48 -1.66 11.25 24.25
CA LEU A 48 -2.26 10.27 23.34
C LEU A 48 -3.70 10.58 22.93
N ALA A 49 -4.27 11.73 23.31
CA ALA A 49 -5.59 12.15 22.84
C ALA A 49 -5.59 12.38 21.32
N ASN A 50 -6.68 12.03 20.67
CA ASN A 50 -6.90 12.18 19.24
C ASN A 50 -8.18 12.99 18.97
N PRO A 51 -8.21 13.87 17.95
CA PRO A 51 -7.14 14.16 17.00
C PRO A 51 -6.07 15.13 17.53
N THR A 52 -6.38 15.88 18.59
CA THR A 52 -5.48 16.85 19.21
C THR A 52 -4.90 16.26 20.49
N PRO A 53 -3.56 16.18 20.65
CA PRO A 53 -2.95 15.70 21.87
C PRO A 53 -3.18 16.65 23.04
N GLU A 54 -2.98 16.16 24.27
CA GLU A 54 -3.14 16.97 25.50
C GLU A 54 -2.21 18.19 25.54
N ILE A 55 -1.05 18.10 24.87
CA ILE A 55 -0.13 19.19 24.58
C ILE A 55 0.63 18.88 23.28
N LEU A 56 0.98 19.89 22.50
CA LEU A 56 1.79 19.71 21.30
C LEU A 56 3.28 19.59 21.65
N PRO A 57 4.06 18.75 20.93
CA PRO A 57 5.49 18.60 21.18
C PRO A 57 6.29 19.90 21.12
N GLU A 58 5.93 20.82 20.23
CA GLU A 58 6.53 22.15 20.13
C GLU A 58 6.25 23.03 21.37
N GLU A 59 5.08 22.90 21.99
CA GLU A 59 4.75 23.61 23.24
C GLU A 59 5.58 23.05 24.41
N VAL A 60 5.84 21.73 24.42
CA VAL A 60 6.74 21.11 25.39
C VAL A 60 8.18 21.59 25.18
N ALA A 61 8.66 21.56 23.93
CA ALA A 61 10.02 21.97 23.60
C ALA A 61 10.30 23.45 23.95
N ALA A 62 9.29 24.30 23.87
CA ALA A 62 9.40 25.72 24.24
C ALA A 62 9.70 25.95 25.73
N VAL A 63 9.34 25.01 26.61
CA VAL A 63 9.55 25.10 28.06
C VAL A 63 10.51 24.09 28.65
N ARG A 64 10.71 22.94 27.98
CA ARG A 64 11.53 21.82 28.44
C ARG A 64 12.23 21.12 27.28
N GLY A 65 13.51 21.37 27.08
CA GLY A 65 14.33 20.68 26.07
C GLY A 65 14.78 19.27 26.44
N ASP A 66 14.59 18.86 27.70
CA ASP A 66 14.99 17.54 28.23
C ASP A 66 13.83 16.53 28.25
N ALA A 67 12.61 16.94 27.91
CA ALA A 67 11.42 16.09 27.91
C ALA A 67 11.44 15.08 26.73
N ILE A 68 10.96 13.87 26.99
CA ILE A 68 10.68 12.86 25.98
C ILE A 68 9.18 12.85 25.69
N VAL A 69 8.80 13.13 24.44
CA VAL A 69 7.40 13.24 24.05
C VAL A 69 7.01 12.15 23.08
N ALA A 70 5.84 11.56 23.29
CA ALA A 70 5.17 10.66 22.37
C ALA A 70 3.71 11.08 22.17
N THR A 71 3.22 10.99 20.92
CA THR A 71 1.84 11.36 20.56
C THR A 71 1.23 10.30 19.63
N GLY A 72 -0.09 10.38 19.42
CA GLY A 72 -0.77 9.56 18.40
C GLY A 72 -0.53 10.02 16.96
N ARG A 73 0.11 11.18 16.73
CA ARG A 73 0.29 11.78 15.41
C ARG A 73 1.49 11.19 14.67
N SER A 74 1.33 11.05 13.35
CA SER A 74 2.37 10.46 12.46
C SER A 74 3.50 11.43 12.10
N ASP A 75 3.25 12.73 12.24
CA ASP A 75 4.18 13.82 11.91
C ASP A 75 5.19 14.12 13.03
N TYR A 76 5.08 13.44 14.18
CA TYR A 76 6.01 13.60 15.29
C TYR A 76 6.85 12.34 15.56
N PRO A 77 8.02 12.47 16.20
CA PRO A 77 8.76 11.35 16.76
C PRO A 77 7.91 10.55 17.76
N ASN A 78 8.27 9.26 17.95
CA ASN A 78 7.61 8.39 18.92
C ASN A 78 6.09 8.27 18.72
N GLN A 79 5.64 8.06 17.48
CA GLN A 79 4.22 7.86 17.20
C GLN A 79 3.68 6.63 17.92
N VAL A 80 2.70 6.82 18.80
CA VAL A 80 1.91 5.74 19.41
C VAL A 80 0.71 5.44 18.52
N ASN A 81 0.72 4.26 17.90
CA ASN A 81 -0.34 3.85 16.99
C ASN A 81 -0.80 2.42 17.33
N ASN A 82 -2.11 2.20 17.34
CA ASN A 82 -2.70 0.89 17.60
C ASN A 82 -2.22 -0.19 16.62
N VAL A 83 -1.85 0.19 15.40
CA VAL A 83 -1.35 -0.72 14.35
C VAL A 83 -0.04 -1.42 14.75
N LEU A 84 0.71 -0.88 15.70
CA LEU A 84 1.92 -1.51 16.21
C LEU A 84 1.64 -2.86 16.90
N CYS A 85 0.47 -3.02 17.49
CA CYS A 85 0.11 -4.22 18.26
C CYS A 85 -1.12 -4.93 17.70
N PHE A 86 -2.15 -4.18 17.32
CA PHE A 86 -3.48 -4.70 17.00
C PHE A 86 -3.49 -5.85 15.99
N PRO A 87 -2.87 -5.76 14.78
CA PRO A 87 -2.94 -6.88 13.85
C PRO A 87 -2.18 -8.11 14.36
N TYR A 88 -1.08 -7.92 15.05
CA TYR A 88 -0.12 -8.97 15.36
C TYR A 88 -0.46 -9.75 16.63
N ILE A 89 -1.07 -9.09 17.62
CA ILE A 89 -1.58 -9.79 18.82
C ILE A 89 -2.73 -10.75 18.45
N PHE A 90 -3.62 -10.33 17.52
CA PHE A 90 -4.67 -11.19 17.01
C PHE A 90 -4.10 -12.28 16.10
N ARG A 91 -3.10 -11.97 15.28
CA ARG A 91 -2.43 -12.98 14.45
C ARG A 91 -1.86 -14.11 15.29
N GLY A 92 -1.08 -13.81 16.31
CA GLY A 92 -0.50 -14.83 17.20
C GLY A 92 -1.57 -15.60 17.99
N ALA A 93 -2.61 -14.90 18.45
CA ALA A 93 -3.72 -15.54 19.17
C ALA A 93 -4.51 -16.50 18.27
N LEU A 94 -4.88 -16.07 17.06
CA LEU A 94 -5.66 -16.88 16.11
C LEU A 94 -4.86 -18.07 15.57
N ASP A 95 -3.58 -17.89 15.27
CA ASP A 95 -2.72 -18.96 14.77
C ASP A 95 -2.55 -20.09 15.81
N ALA A 96 -2.40 -19.74 17.10
CA ALA A 96 -2.37 -20.70 18.19
C ALA A 96 -3.78 -21.20 18.59
N GLY A 97 -4.85 -20.68 18.01
CA GLY A 97 -6.23 -21.01 18.39
C GLY A 97 -6.57 -20.61 19.83
N ALA A 98 -6.07 -19.47 20.30
CA ALA A 98 -6.32 -18.99 21.65
C ALA A 98 -7.80 -18.68 21.87
N THR A 99 -8.38 -19.20 22.95
CA THR A 99 -9.79 -19.01 23.31
C THR A 99 -10.08 -17.62 23.90
N ARG A 100 -9.04 -16.93 24.34
CA ARG A 100 -9.10 -15.56 24.89
C ARG A 100 -7.71 -14.93 24.86
N ILE A 101 -7.65 -13.60 24.89
CA ILE A 101 -6.39 -12.85 25.04
C ILE A 101 -6.09 -12.64 26.53
N THR A 102 -5.07 -13.34 27.03
CA THR A 102 -4.66 -13.30 28.42
C THR A 102 -3.74 -12.11 28.72
N ARG A 103 -3.53 -11.82 30.03
CA ARG A 103 -2.55 -10.80 30.42
C ARG A 103 -1.13 -11.14 30.01
N PRO A 104 -0.61 -12.38 30.16
CA PRO A 104 0.69 -12.76 29.65
C PRO A 104 0.87 -12.48 28.14
N MET A 105 -0.15 -12.77 27.31
CA MET A 105 -0.10 -12.47 25.87
C MET A 105 0.05 -10.97 25.59
N LYS A 106 -0.66 -10.11 26.34
CA LYS A 106 -0.51 -8.64 26.22
C LYS A 106 0.89 -8.19 26.63
N ILE A 107 1.43 -8.74 27.71
CA ILE A 107 2.80 -8.44 28.20
C ILE A 107 3.85 -8.90 27.16
N ALA A 108 3.68 -10.10 26.59
CA ALA A 108 4.56 -10.60 25.54
C ALA A 108 4.61 -9.67 24.31
N ALA A 109 3.45 -9.13 23.89
CA ALA A 109 3.38 -8.16 22.82
C ALA A 109 4.13 -6.86 23.17
N VAL A 110 3.98 -6.33 24.38
CA VAL A 110 4.70 -5.14 24.87
C VAL A 110 6.21 -5.35 24.83
N HIS A 111 6.68 -6.49 25.35
CA HIS A 111 8.12 -6.83 25.33
C HIS A 111 8.65 -6.94 23.90
N ALA A 112 7.93 -7.61 23.01
CA ALA A 112 8.33 -7.76 21.60
C ALA A 112 8.46 -6.39 20.88
N ILE A 113 7.53 -5.45 21.13
CA ILE A 113 7.60 -4.09 20.59
C ILE A 113 8.81 -3.34 21.19
N ALA A 114 9.04 -3.42 22.50
CA ALA A 114 10.14 -2.74 23.17
C ALA A 114 11.51 -3.28 22.72
N GLU A 115 11.64 -4.59 22.54
CA GLU A 115 12.85 -5.22 22.00
C GLU A 115 13.11 -4.80 20.56
N LEU A 116 12.09 -4.74 19.73
CA LEU A 116 12.23 -4.32 18.34
C LEU A 116 12.71 -2.87 18.23
N ALA A 117 12.25 -1.97 19.10
CA ALA A 117 12.74 -0.58 19.16
C ALA A 117 14.25 -0.47 19.45
N ARG A 118 14.81 -1.45 20.15
CA ARG A 118 16.23 -1.50 20.52
C ARG A 118 17.13 -2.18 19.49
N GLN A 119 16.55 -2.91 18.53
CA GLN A 119 17.30 -3.56 17.46
C GLN A 119 17.71 -2.53 16.40
N GLU A 120 18.88 -2.75 15.79
CA GLU A 120 19.29 -1.97 14.64
C GLU A 120 18.23 -2.03 13.53
N GLN A 121 18.00 -0.89 12.89
CA GLN A 121 17.03 -0.83 11.82
C GLN A 121 17.50 -1.65 10.62
N SER A 122 16.57 -2.30 9.95
CA SER A 122 16.82 -2.83 8.61
C SER A 122 16.91 -1.67 7.60
N GLU A 123 17.75 -1.82 6.58
CA GLU A 123 17.84 -0.87 5.46
C GLU A 123 16.48 -0.57 4.83
N VAL A 124 15.55 -1.52 4.91
CA VAL A 124 14.16 -1.42 4.47
C VAL A 124 13.39 -0.34 5.25
N VAL A 125 13.58 -0.26 6.57
CA VAL A 125 12.92 0.76 7.42
C VAL A 125 13.58 2.12 7.24
N ALA A 126 14.90 2.17 7.18
CA ALA A 126 15.66 3.40 6.94
C ALA A 126 15.27 4.04 5.60
N GLY A 127 15.21 3.25 4.52
CA GLY A 127 14.80 3.71 3.19
C GLY A 127 13.33 4.17 3.11
N ALA A 128 12.42 3.52 3.87
CA ALA A 128 10.99 3.86 3.85
C ALA A 128 10.67 5.20 4.52
N TYR A 129 11.47 5.60 5.49
CA TYR A 129 11.22 6.83 6.27
C TYR A 129 12.20 7.96 5.97
N GLY A 130 13.17 7.75 5.05
CA GLY A 130 14.14 8.78 4.62
C GLY A 130 15.04 9.29 5.76
N VAL A 131 15.24 8.50 6.82
CA VAL A 131 16.03 8.87 7.99
C VAL A 131 17.11 7.81 8.19
N ASP A 132 18.33 8.15 7.84
CA ASP A 132 19.47 7.24 7.78
C ASP A 132 20.00 6.72 9.13
N ASP A 133 19.49 7.19 10.28
CA ASP A 133 20.03 6.79 11.59
C ASP A 133 19.02 6.93 12.75
N LEU A 134 17.91 6.15 12.69
CA LEU A 134 17.00 6.06 13.84
C LEU A 134 17.55 5.03 14.85
N LYS A 135 18.32 5.49 15.82
CA LYS A 135 18.77 4.70 16.96
C LYS A 135 17.83 4.85 18.15
N PHE A 136 17.70 3.77 18.95
CA PHE A 136 16.94 3.82 20.20
C PHE A 136 17.39 4.99 21.07
N GLY A 137 16.45 5.83 21.46
CA GLY A 137 16.73 7.04 22.23
C GLY A 137 15.50 7.96 22.30
N PRO A 138 15.64 9.19 22.82
CA PRO A 138 14.51 10.09 23.08
C PRO A 138 13.60 10.37 21.88
N ARG A 139 14.11 10.24 20.66
CA ARG A 139 13.36 10.45 19.42
C ARG A 139 12.90 9.15 18.75
N TYR A 140 13.29 7.98 19.27
CA TYR A 140 12.89 6.68 18.77
C TYR A 140 12.77 5.67 19.91
N LEU A 141 11.69 5.76 20.66
CA LEU A 141 11.31 4.81 21.72
C LEU A 141 10.43 3.69 21.22
N ILE A 142 9.73 3.93 20.12
CA ILE A 142 8.66 3.09 19.59
C ILE A 142 8.97 2.79 18.12
N PRO A 143 8.89 1.51 17.67
CA PRO A 143 9.07 1.17 16.26
C PRO A 143 8.10 1.92 15.36
N LYS A 144 8.46 2.11 14.11
CA LYS A 144 7.55 2.72 13.15
C LYS A 144 6.37 1.79 12.83
N PRO A 145 5.15 2.32 12.62
CA PRO A 145 3.92 1.53 12.43
C PRO A 145 3.96 0.50 11.29
N PHE A 146 4.79 0.76 10.27
CA PHE A 146 4.93 -0.13 9.11
C PHE A 146 6.25 -0.90 9.10
N ASP A 147 6.88 -1.07 10.26
CA ASP A 147 8.06 -1.93 10.38
C ASP A 147 7.64 -3.38 10.09
N PRO A 148 8.17 -3.99 9.00
CA PRO A 148 7.78 -5.33 8.60
C PRO A 148 8.16 -6.40 9.64
N ARG A 149 9.08 -6.09 10.55
CA ARG A 149 9.52 -7.00 11.62
C ARG A 149 8.48 -7.15 12.74
N LEU A 150 7.50 -6.24 12.85
CA LEU A 150 6.48 -6.28 13.91
C LEU A 150 5.73 -7.62 13.94
N ILE A 151 5.26 -8.11 12.79
CA ILE A 151 4.52 -9.39 12.74
C ILE A 151 5.39 -10.59 13.15
N VAL A 152 6.66 -10.64 12.68
CA VAL A 152 7.57 -11.75 12.95
C VAL A 152 8.12 -11.74 14.38
N LYS A 153 7.96 -10.66 15.10
CA LYS A 153 8.35 -10.54 16.51
C LYS A 153 7.15 -10.70 17.44
N ILE A 154 6.04 -10.00 17.17
CA ILE A 154 4.89 -9.95 18.09
C ILE A 154 4.06 -11.23 18.00
N ALA A 155 3.70 -11.70 16.78
CA ALA A 155 2.82 -12.85 16.64
C ALA A 155 3.40 -14.14 17.27
N PRO A 156 4.69 -14.50 17.08
CA PRO A 156 5.27 -15.66 17.76
C PRO A 156 5.35 -15.50 19.28
N ALA A 157 5.66 -14.31 19.80
CA ALA A 157 5.71 -14.05 21.23
C ALA A 157 4.32 -14.22 21.86
N VAL A 158 3.27 -13.74 21.21
CA VAL A 158 1.89 -13.87 21.65
C VAL A 158 1.41 -15.33 21.58
N ALA A 159 1.73 -16.03 20.48
CA ALA A 159 1.37 -17.45 20.32
C ALA A 159 2.02 -18.32 21.41
N ARG A 160 3.30 -18.10 21.71
CA ARG A 160 4.01 -18.78 22.80
C ARG A 160 3.33 -18.52 24.15
N ALA A 161 3.05 -17.26 24.46
CA ALA A 161 2.36 -16.88 25.69
C ALA A 161 0.93 -17.46 25.78
N ALA A 162 0.23 -17.66 24.66
CA ALA A 162 -1.05 -18.34 24.62
C ALA A 162 -0.93 -19.82 25.00
N MET A 163 0.09 -20.50 24.48
CA MET A 163 0.40 -21.90 24.79
C MET A 163 0.77 -22.05 26.28
N GLU A 164 1.68 -21.22 26.77
CA GLU A 164 2.10 -21.22 28.18
C GLU A 164 0.95 -20.89 29.14
N SER A 165 0.01 -20.09 28.72
CA SER A 165 -1.20 -19.75 29.48
C SER A 165 -2.29 -20.84 29.43
N GLY A 166 -2.09 -21.93 28.69
CA GLY A 166 -3.03 -23.03 28.53
C GLY A 166 -4.31 -22.66 27.80
N VAL A 167 -4.31 -21.58 27.00
CA VAL A 167 -5.49 -21.12 26.25
C VAL A 167 -5.42 -21.46 24.75
N ALA A 168 -4.31 -22.03 24.27
CA ALA A 168 -4.10 -22.42 22.89
C ALA A 168 -4.78 -23.78 22.61
N THR A 169 -5.67 -23.81 21.59
CA THR A 169 -6.31 -25.05 21.11
C THR A 169 -5.58 -25.67 19.92
N ARG A 170 -4.67 -24.93 19.29
CA ARG A 170 -3.83 -25.37 18.18
C ARG A 170 -2.37 -25.01 18.46
N PRO A 171 -1.67 -25.77 19.32
CA PRO A 171 -0.28 -25.49 19.66
C PRO A 171 0.61 -25.50 18.42
N ILE A 172 1.51 -24.53 18.32
CA ILE A 172 2.51 -24.44 17.24
C ILE A 172 3.70 -25.32 17.63
N ALA A 173 3.91 -26.41 16.89
CA ALA A 173 4.96 -27.37 17.20
C ALA A 173 6.36 -26.86 16.78
N ASP A 174 6.45 -26.17 15.64
CA ASP A 174 7.68 -25.64 15.08
C ASP A 174 7.59 -24.11 14.94
N PHE A 175 8.22 -23.39 15.86
CA PHE A 175 8.24 -21.93 15.84
C PHE A 175 9.16 -21.36 14.76
N ASP A 176 10.20 -22.08 14.34
CA ASP A 176 11.09 -21.61 13.28
C ASP A 176 10.39 -21.64 11.93
N ALA A 177 9.68 -22.74 11.63
CA ALA A 177 8.81 -22.82 10.46
C ALA A 177 7.69 -21.76 10.49
N TYR A 178 7.10 -21.52 11.66
CA TYR A 178 6.08 -20.50 11.83
C TYR A 178 6.62 -19.08 11.58
N VAL A 179 7.80 -18.75 12.09
CA VAL A 179 8.47 -17.47 11.84
C VAL A 179 8.81 -17.32 10.35
N GLN A 180 9.31 -18.38 9.70
CA GLN A 180 9.57 -18.38 8.25
C GLN A 180 8.28 -18.12 7.45
N GLN A 181 7.17 -18.74 7.82
CA GLN A 181 5.88 -18.49 7.21
C GLN A 181 5.42 -17.04 7.38
N LEU A 182 5.61 -16.46 8.57
CA LEU A 182 5.31 -15.05 8.83
C LEU A 182 6.24 -14.12 8.03
N GLN A 183 7.53 -14.44 7.90
CA GLN A 183 8.47 -13.71 7.08
C GLN A 183 8.07 -13.70 5.61
N GLN A 184 7.63 -14.83 5.05
CA GLN A 184 7.09 -14.91 3.69
C GLN A 184 5.88 -14.00 3.52
N PHE A 185 5.02 -13.88 4.54
CA PHE A 185 3.84 -13.00 4.50
C PHE A 185 4.19 -11.51 4.50
N VAL A 186 5.29 -11.13 5.13
CA VAL A 186 5.73 -9.73 5.28
C VAL A 186 6.44 -9.20 4.05
N HIS A 187 7.20 -10.05 3.37
CA HIS A 187 8.01 -9.61 2.24
C HIS A 187 7.20 -9.24 0.99
N HIS A 188 5.85 -9.42 0.96
CA HIS A 188 5.11 -9.41 -0.29
C HIS A 188 4.39 -8.11 -0.67
N SER A 189 3.92 -7.29 0.23
CA SER A 189 3.17 -6.09 -0.20
C SER A 189 3.85 -4.75 0.13
N GLY A 190 4.48 -4.64 1.27
CA GLY A 190 5.18 -3.42 1.68
C GLY A 190 6.47 -3.18 0.89
N THR A 191 7.29 -4.21 0.73
CA THR A 191 8.60 -4.13 0.06
C THR A 191 8.46 -3.87 -1.44
N PHE A 192 7.44 -4.43 -2.09
CA PHE A 192 7.22 -4.28 -3.53
C PHE A 192 6.90 -2.83 -3.96
N MET A 193 6.11 -2.10 -3.16
CA MET A 193 5.78 -0.70 -3.43
C MET A 193 6.82 0.30 -2.91
N GLN A 194 7.82 -0.13 -2.17
CA GLN A 194 8.84 0.74 -1.59
C GLN A 194 9.65 1.55 -2.61
N PRO A 195 10.14 0.95 -3.71
CA PRO A 195 10.82 1.72 -4.75
C PRO A 195 9.94 2.82 -5.32
N VAL A 196 8.64 2.53 -5.52
CA VAL A 196 7.67 3.49 -6.03
C VAL A 196 7.44 4.62 -5.02
N PHE A 197 7.27 4.32 -3.72
CA PHE A 197 7.11 5.35 -2.69
C PHE A 197 8.37 6.18 -2.49
N ALA A 198 9.55 5.56 -2.53
CA ALA A 198 10.82 6.27 -2.43
C ALA A 198 11.03 7.20 -3.64
N ALA A 199 10.66 6.77 -4.84
CA ALA A 199 10.71 7.60 -6.04
C ALA A 199 9.68 8.75 -5.97
N ALA A 200 8.43 8.46 -5.57
CA ALA A 200 7.39 9.47 -5.46
C ALA A 200 7.75 10.60 -4.48
N ARG A 201 8.37 10.27 -3.33
CA ARG A 201 8.82 11.29 -2.34
C ARG A 201 9.92 12.21 -2.84
N LYS A 202 10.65 11.81 -3.90
CA LYS A 202 11.70 12.65 -4.50
C LYS A 202 11.14 13.64 -5.52
N VAL A 203 9.90 13.46 -5.94
CA VAL A 203 9.24 14.37 -6.88
C VAL A 203 8.86 15.66 -6.17
N GLU A 204 9.16 16.81 -6.79
CA GLU A 204 8.78 18.11 -6.25
C GLU A 204 7.25 18.21 -6.05
N PRO A 205 6.76 18.83 -4.96
CA PRO A 205 5.32 18.98 -4.70
C PRO A 205 4.53 19.63 -5.84
N ALA A 206 5.17 20.53 -6.60
CA ALA A 206 4.56 21.17 -7.76
C ALA A 206 4.31 20.23 -8.94
N ARG A 207 4.95 19.06 -8.96
CA ARG A 207 4.85 18.02 -9.99
C ARG A 207 4.20 16.72 -9.50
N SER A 208 3.60 16.74 -8.35
CA SER A 208 2.97 15.57 -7.72
C SER A 208 1.46 15.74 -7.51
N ARG A 209 0.81 16.59 -8.32
CA ARG A 209 -0.64 16.84 -8.24
C ARG A 209 -1.40 15.68 -8.85
N ILE A 210 -2.14 14.94 -8.04
CA ILE A 210 -2.98 13.82 -8.49
C ILE A 210 -4.45 14.19 -8.38
N VAL A 211 -5.14 14.21 -9.52
CA VAL A 211 -6.58 14.46 -9.54
C VAL A 211 -7.37 13.18 -9.29
N PHE A 212 -8.32 13.25 -8.37
CA PHE A 212 -9.26 12.19 -8.04
C PHE A 212 -10.64 12.55 -8.56
N ALA A 213 -11.14 11.77 -9.52
CA ALA A 213 -12.43 12.04 -10.16
C ALA A 213 -13.62 11.91 -9.19
N GLU A 214 -13.51 11.08 -8.17
CA GLU A 214 -14.57 10.86 -7.19
C GLU A 214 -14.15 11.41 -5.80
N GLY A 215 -13.81 12.71 -5.75
CA GLY A 215 -13.27 13.39 -4.56
C GLY A 215 -14.17 13.39 -3.33
N GLU A 216 -15.48 13.21 -3.51
CA GLU A 216 -16.43 13.11 -2.39
C GLU A 216 -16.40 11.74 -1.68
N ARG A 217 -15.69 10.72 -2.18
CA ARG A 217 -15.74 9.36 -1.62
C ARG A 217 -14.87 9.23 -0.37
N ASP A 218 -15.41 8.58 0.66
CA ASP A 218 -14.76 8.36 1.96
C ASP A 218 -13.36 7.78 1.83
N ARG A 219 -13.23 6.75 0.96
CA ARG A 219 -11.94 6.08 0.73
C ARG A 219 -10.94 6.99 0.03
N VAL A 220 -11.41 7.86 -0.88
CA VAL A 220 -10.57 8.84 -1.56
C VAL A 220 -10.08 9.91 -0.59
N LEU A 221 -10.96 10.43 0.28
CA LEU A 221 -10.61 11.41 1.31
C LEU A 221 -9.58 10.84 2.31
N ARG A 222 -9.79 9.59 2.75
CA ARG A 222 -8.80 8.91 3.61
C ARG A 222 -7.47 8.64 2.89
N ALA A 223 -7.52 8.30 1.61
CA ALA A 223 -6.30 8.14 0.81
C ALA A 223 -5.58 9.48 0.62
N ALA A 224 -6.31 10.57 0.38
CA ALA A 224 -5.75 11.92 0.29
C ALA A 224 -5.01 12.30 1.58
N GLN A 225 -5.60 12.01 2.76
CA GLN A 225 -4.91 12.22 4.04
C GLN A 225 -3.58 11.46 4.11
N VAL A 226 -3.56 10.18 3.72
CA VAL A 226 -2.34 9.37 3.75
C VAL A 226 -1.29 9.91 2.76
N LEU A 227 -1.72 10.32 1.56
CA LEU A 227 -0.81 10.87 0.54
C LEU A 227 -0.13 12.16 1.02
N VAL A 228 -0.88 13.03 1.70
CA VAL A 228 -0.34 14.26 2.29
C VAL A 228 0.58 13.94 3.47
N ASP A 229 0.13 13.10 4.40
CA ASP A 229 0.92 12.72 5.59
C ASP A 229 2.24 12.03 5.24
N GLU A 230 2.26 11.22 4.18
CA GLU A 230 3.47 10.50 3.72
C GLU A 230 4.29 11.31 2.68
N GLY A 231 3.83 12.51 2.30
CA GLY A 231 4.51 13.37 1.31
C GLY A 231 4.60 12.74 -0.08
N LEU A 232 3.58 11.96 -0.49
CA LEU A 232 3.59 11.20 -1.74
C LEU A 232 2.96 11.95 -2.91
N ALA A 233 1.93 12.76 -2.65
CA ALA A 233 1.23 13.52 -3.67
C ALA A 233 0.46 14.70 -3.06
N ARG A 234 0.15 15.70 -3.89
CA ARG A 234 -0.80 16.76 -3.58
C ARG A 234 -2.15 16.45 -4.23
N PRO A 235 -3.20 16.11 -3.46
CA PRO A 235 -4.50 15.75 -4.01
C PRO A 235 -5.23 16.94 -4.64
N VAL A 236 -5.86 16.70 -5.80
CA VAL A 236 -6.86 17.57 -6.42
C VAL A 236 -8.17 16.81 -6.45
N LEU A 237 -9.16 17.22 -5.67
CA LEU A 237 -10.42 16.51 -5.49
C LEU A 237 -11.51 17.10 -6.36
N VAL A 238 -12.07 16.33 -7.28
CA VAL A 238 -13.24 16.74 -8.07
C VAL A 238 -14.51 16.37 -7.32
N GLY A 239 -15.32 17.36 -6.99
CA GLY A 239 -16.55 17.20 -6.24
C GLY A 239 -17.06 18.52 -5.69
N ARG A 240 -18.25 18.50 -5.10
CA ARG A 240 -18.89 19.67 -4.49
C ARG A 240 -18.12 20.11 -3.23
N PRO A 241 -17.66 21.36 -3.15
CA PRO A 241 -16.83 21.84 -2.04
C PRO A 241 -17.46 21.59 -0.67
N GLU A 242 -18.77 21.90 -0.52
CA GLU A 242 -19.49 21.78 0.76
C GLU A 242 -19.53 20.31 1.22
N VAL A 243 -19.72 19.36 0.30
CA VAL A 243 -19.79 17.92 0.60
C VAL A 243 -18.42 17.40 1.02
N ILE A 244 -17.36 17.84 0.33
CA ILE A 244 -15.99 17.42 0.65
C ILE A 244 -15.59 17.96 2.01
N GLU A 245 -15.83 19.23 2.28
CA GLU A 245 -15.49 19.89 3.56
C GLU A 245 -16.28 19.29 4.74
N GLU A 246 -17.59 19.05 4.56
CA GLU A 246 -18.43 18.38 5.56
C GLU A 246 -17.86 16.98 5.89
N ARG A 247 -17.49 16.21 4.88
CA ARG A 247 -16.94 14.85 5.07
C ARG A 247 -15.54 14.87 5.68
N VAL A 248 -14.66 15.77 5.25
CA VAL A 248 -13.33 15.94 5.87
C VAL A 248 -13.47 16.20 7.37
N ASN A 249 -14.37 17.11 7.75
CA ASN A 249 -14.66 17.41 9.15
C ASN A 249 -15.34 16.24 9.88
N GLY A 250 -16.36 15.63 9.27
CA GLY A 250 -17.11 14.52 9.84
C GLY A 250 -16.27 13.27 10.09
N PHE A 251 -15.25 13.03 9.28
CA PHE A 251 -14.29 11.92 9.48
C PHE A 251 -13.11 12.29 10.38
N GLY A 252 -13.02 13.53 10.85
CA GLY A 252 -11.91 14.01 11.67
C GLY A 252 -10.57 14.01 10.91
N LEU A 253 -10.60 14.21 9.58
CA LEU A 253 -9.40 14.31 8.78
C LEU A 253 -8.72 15.67 9.02
N ARG A 254 -7.39 15.69 8.89
CA ARG A 254 -6.55 16.89 9.15
C ARG A 254 -6.24 17.67 7.88
N LEU A 255 -6.88 17.33 6.77
CA LEU A 255 -6.70 17.98 5.48
C LEU A 255 -7.15 19.43 5.51
N ARG A 256 -6.30 20.35 5.10
CA ARG A 256 -6.57 21.78 5.00
C ARG A 256 -6.69 22.17 3.54
N ARG A 257 -7.85 22.69 3.18
CA ARG A 257 -8.10 23.19 1.82
C ARG A 257 -7.02 24.25 1.44
N ASP A 258 -6.62 24.24 0.19
CA ASP A 258 -5.62 25.10 -0.46
C ASP A 258 -4.18 24.94 0.08
N ALA A 259 -3.99 24.45 1.29
CA ALA A 259 -2.68 24.10 1.85
C ALA A 259 -2.27 22.68 1.47
N ASP A 260 -3.11 21.69 1.80
CA ASP A 260 -2.80 20.27 1.65
C ASP A 260 -3.43 19.67 0.39
N PHE A 261 -4.60 20.17 -0.03
CA PHE A 261 -5.32 19.73 -1.23
C PHE A 261 -6.12 20.87 -1.85
N THR A 262 -6.55 20.70 -3.11
CA THR A 262 -7.45 21.63 -3.80
C THR A 262 -8.74 20.94 -4.21
N ILE A 263 -9.84 21.71 -4.35
CA ILE A 263 -11.14 21.21 -4.81
C ILE A 263 -11.48 21.85 -6.14
N VAL A 264 -12.03 21.05 -7.04
CA VAL A 264 -12.59 21.49 -8.31
C VAL A 264 -14.05 21.07 -8.37
N ASP A 265 -14.95 22.03 -8.40
CA ASP A 265 -16.38 21.79 -8.53
C ASP A 265 -16.69 21.36 -9.98
N PRO A 266 -17.26 20.18 -10.20
CA PRO A 266 -17.63 19.72 -11.54
C PRO A 266 -18.90 20.39 -12.08
N GLY A 267 -19.68 21.09 -11.24
CA GLY A 267 -20.99 21.60 -11.59
C GLY A 267 -21.93 20.46 -12.05
N ALA A 268 -22.47 20.56 -13.24
CA ALA A 268 -23.33 19.53 -13.85
C ALA A 268 -22.57 18.49 -14.69
N GLU A 269 -21.25 18.62 -14.81
CA GLU A 269 -20.46 17.72 -15.64
C GLU A 269 -20.06 16.42 -14.92
N ALA A 270 -19.79 15.38 -15.73
CA ALA A 270 -19.25 14.13 -15.19
C ALA A 270 -17.86 14.36 -14.58
N THR A 271 -17.67 13.96 -13.36
CA THR A 271 -16.43 14.19 -12.59
C THR A 271 -15.19 13.63 -13.29
N THR A 272 -15.31 12.46 -13.96
CA THR A 272 -14.24 11.86 -14.76
C THR A 272 -13.86 12.74 -15.97
N SER A 273 -14.85 13.41 -16.60
CA SER A 273 -14.59 14.35 -17.71
C SER A 273 -13.80 15.56 -17.23
N VAL A 274 -14.19 16.13 -16.09
CA VAL A 274 -13.51 17.26 -15.46
C VAL A 274 -12.08 16.88 -15.08
N ALA A 275 -11.90 15.74 -14.42
CA ALA A 275 -10.57 15.26 -14.01
C ALA A 275 -9.65 15.02 -15.23
N ALA A 276 -10.18 14.42 -16.31
CA ALA A 276 -9.42 14.16 -17.53
C ALA A 276 -8.99 15.47 -18.24
N ARG A 277 -9.84 16.50 -18.24
CA ARG A 277 -9.45 17.83 -18.76
C ARG A 277 -8.40 18.49 -17.89
N LEU A 278 -8.55 18.47 -16.58
CA LEU A 278 -7.53 19.01 -15.67
C LEU A 278 -6.16 18.37 -15.93
N LEU A 279 -6.10 17.06 -16.15
CA LEU A 279 -4.85 16.38 -16.50
C LEU A 279 -4.33 16.81 -17.87
N LYS A 280 -5.20 16.90 -18.88
CA LYS A 280 -4.84 17.33 -20.24
C LYS A 280 -4.31 18.75 -20.27
N ASP A 281 -4.91 19.66 -19.51
CA ASP A 281 -4.59 21.09 -19.46
C ASP A 281 -3.50 21.40 -18.42
N HIS A 282 -2.76 20.38 -17.95
CA HIS A 282 -1.67 20.52 -16.97
C HIS A 282 -2.09 21.10 -15.60
N GLY A 283 -3.38 21.04 -15.26
CA GLY A 283 -3.88 21.35 -13.92
C GLY A 283 -3.59 20.24 -12.90
N ALA A 284 -3.25 19.04 -13.38
CA ALA A 284 -2.79 17.90 -12.58
C ALA A 284 -1.69 17.16 -13.36
N ASP A 285 -0.94 16.29 -12.68
CA ASP A 285 0.19 15.53 -13.23
C ASP A 285 -0.18 14.05 -13.42
N GLY A 286 -1.19 13.55 -12.70
CA GLY A 286 -1.76 12.23 -12.84
C GLY A 286 -3.22 12.19 -12.40
N MET A 287 -3.93 11.11 -12.74
CA MET A 287 -5.37 10.94 -12.47
C MET A 287 -5.70 9.57 -11.90
N ILE A 288 -6.57 9.56 -10.90
CA ILE A 288 -7.19 8.34 -10.33
C ILE A 288 -8.70 8.46 -10.46
N CYS A 289 -9.35 7.39 -10.96
CA CYS A 289 -10.81 7.29 -11.06
C CYS A 289 -11.28 5.84 -10.87
N GLY A 290 -12.60 5.59 -10.94
CA GLY A 290 -13.20 4.26 -10.95
C GLY A 290 -13.47 3.68 -9.55
N THR A 291 -13.48 4.51 -8.51
CA THR A 291 -13.96 4.07 -7.18
C THR A 291 -15.48 3.88 -7.15
N ILE A 292 -16.18 4.37 -8.18
CA ILE A 292 -17.59 4.10 -8.52
C ILE A 292 -17.72 4.01 -10.04
N GLY A 293 -18.74 3.31 -10.51
CA GLY A 293 -19.02 3.16 -11.94
C GLY A 293 -18.26 2.02 -12.61
N ALA A 294 -18.51 1.82 -13.88
CA ALA A 294 -17.91 0.78 -14.69
C ALA A 294 -16.63 1.29 -15.38
N THR A 295 -15.59 0.46 -15.43
CA THR A 295 -14.30 0.76 -16.10
C THR A 295 -14.50 1.29 -17.53
N LYS A 296 -15.38 0.67 -18.31
CA LYS A 296 -15.69 1.08 -19.68
C LYS A 296 -16.18 2.54 -19.78
N HIS A 297 -16.95 2.99 -18.79
CA HIS A 297 -17.46 4.36 -18.76
C HIS A 297 -16.33 5.37 -18.56
N HIS A 298 -15.46 5.13 -17.57
CA HIS A 298 -14.29 5.98 -17.33
C HIS A 298 -13.32 5.98 -18.51
N LEU A 299 -13.05 4.79 -19.08
CA LEU A 299 -12.18 4.63 -20.25
C LEU A 299 -12.71 5.41 -21.46
N GLY A 300 -14.02 5.49 -21.63
CA GLY A 300 -14.64 6.30 -22.69
C GLY A 300 -14.34 7.79 -22.59
N TYR A 301 -14.29 8.37 -21.38
CA TYR A 301 -13.85 9.76 -21.18
C TYR A 301 -12.35 9.92 -21.39
N ILE A 302 -11.55 9.02 -20.83
CA ILE A 302 -10.08 9.04 -20.91
C ILE A 302 -9.66 8.94 -22.37
N GLY A 303 -10.21 8.00 -23.15
CA GLY A 303 -9.87 7.82 -24.55
C GLY A 303 -10.21 9.03 -25.43
N ARG A 304 -11.33 9.70 -25.16
CA ARG A 304 -11.74 10.90 -25.92
C ARG A 304 -10.96 12.16 -25.55
N ILE A 305 -10.60 12.34 -24.29
CA ILE A 305 -10.02 13.59 -23.79
C ILE A 305 -8.49 13.51 -23.79
N ILE A 306 -7.93 12.43 -23.26
CA ILE A 306 -6.48 12.23 -23.10
C ILE A 306 -5.91 11.47 -24.29
N GLY A 307 -6.54 10.36 -24.67
CA GLY A 307 -6.12 9.54 -25.80
C GLY A 307 -5.02 8.53 -25.47
N LEU A 308 -4.58 7.84 -26.51
CA LEU A 308 -3.48 6.88 -26.46
C LEU A 308 -2.12 7.58 -26.48
N ALA A 309 -1.14 6.95 -25.87
CA ALA A 309 0.25 7.37 -25.94
C ALA A 309 0.80 7.32 -27.39
N PRO A 310 1.78 8.14 -27.77
CA PRO A 310 2.39 8.06 -29.09
C PRO A 310 2.90 6.64 -29.37
N GLY A 311 2.45 6.07 -30.49
CA GLY A 311 2.81 4.70 -30.90
C GLY A 311 1.97 3.60 -30.28
N ALA A 312 1.07 3.90 -29.35
CA ALA A 312 0.09 2.94 -28.83
C ALA A 312 -1.19 2.92 -29.67
N SER A 313 -1.71 1.74 -29.96
CA SER A 313 -2.97 1.52 -30.67
C SER A 313 -4.09 1.03 -29.72
N VAL A 314 -3.75 0.59 -28.53
CA VAL A 314 -4.68 -0.05 -27.60
C VAL A 314 -4.39 0.38 -26.13
N PHE A 315 -5.45 0.48 -25.34
CA PHE A 315 -5.32 0.50 -23.86
C PHE A 315 -5.27 -0.92 -23.31
N ALA A 316 -4.60 -1.14 -22.18
CA ALA A 316 -4.66 -2.42 -21.48
C ALA A 316 -4.69 -2.25 -19.95
N GLY A 317 -5.19 -3.25 -19.26
CA GLY A 317 -5.25 -3.28 -17.80
C GLY A 317 -4.33 -4.34 -17.20
N MET A 318 -3.25 -3.94 -16.54
CA MET A 318 -2.32 -4.85 -15.87
C MET A 318 -2.61 -4.92 -14.37
N SER A 319 -2.76 -6.11 -13.84
CA SER A 319 -2.90 -6.36 -12.40
C SER A 319 -1.70 -7.14 -11.87
N VAL A 320 -1.25 -6.80 -10.65
CA VAL A 320 -0.14 -7.48 -9.97
C VAL A 320 -0.68 -8.24 -8.78
N LEU A 321 -0.33 -9.52 -8.67
CA LEU A 321 -0.60 -10.36 -7.50
C LEU A 321 0.69 -10.63 -6.74
N MET A 322 0.63 -10.38 -5.44
CA MET A 322 1.70 -10.71 -4.50
C MET A 322 1.41 -12.09 -3.91
N LEU A 323 2.01 -13.12 -4.47
CA LEU A 323 1.86 -14.50 -4.03
C LEU A 323 3.03 -14.91 -3.10
N PRO A 324 2.88 -15.96 -2.27
CA PRO A 324 3.99 -16.47 -1.47
C PRO A 324 5.21 -16.80 -2.34
N GLY A 325 6.33 -16.11 -2.10
CA GLY A 325 7.59 -16.30 -2.80
C GLY A 325 7.70 -15.69 -4.19
N ARG A 326 6.67 -15.03 -4.76
CA ARG A 326 6.72 -14.43 -6.10
C ARG A 326 5.72 -13.32 -6.32
N GLN A 327 6.03 -12.43 -7.28
CA GLN A 327 5.09 -11.48 -7.86
C GLN A 327 4.60 -12.03 -9.20
N LEU A 328 3.33 -11.80 -9.51
CA LEU A 328 2.74 -12.26 -10.76
C LEU A 328 1.94 -11.13 -11.39
N PHE A 329 2.40 -10.67 -12.55
CA PHE A 329 1.68 -9.71 -13.38
C PHE A 329 0.74 -10.46 -14.31
N ILE A 330 -0.48 -9.98 -14.46
CA ILE A 330 -1.49 -10.57 -15.37
C ILE A 330 -2.08 -9.46 -16.23
N VAL A 331 -2.13 -9.67 -17.54
CA VAL A 331 -2.64 -8.74 -18.55
C VAL A 331 -3.40 -9.51 -19.65
N ASP A 332 -4.49 -9.00 -20.24
CA ASP A 332 -5.25 -7.82 -19.87
C ASP A 332 -6.42 -8.21 -18.96
N THR A 333 -6.49 -7.64 -17.77
CA THR A 333 -7.48 -8.06 -16.77
C THR A 333 -8.80 -7.29 -16.80
N HIS A 334 -8.94 -6.19 -17.61
CA HIS A 334 -10.06 -5.27 -17.44
C HIS A 334 -10.59 -4.59 -18.72
N ILE A 335 -9.90 -4.65 -19.87
CA ILE A 335 -10.18 -3.75 -20.99
C ILE A 335 -10.54 -4.49 -22.27
N ASN A 336 -9.63 -5.28 -22.83
CA ASN A 336 -9.79 -5.84 -24.18
C ASN A 336 -10.49 -7.20 -24.14
N GLN A 337 -11.68 -7.26 -24.72
CA GLN A 337 -12.52 -8.45 -24.66
C GLN A 337 -11.90 -9.64 -25.38
N ASP A 338 -11.45 -9.44 -26.62
CA ASP A 338 -10.78 -10.47 -27.42
C ASP A 338 -9.77 -9.79 -28.36
N PRO A 339 -8.59 -9.39 -27.85
CA PRO A 339 -7.57 -8.69 -28.64
C PRO A 339 -6.98 -9.62 -29.72
N ASP A 340 -6.63 -9.05 -30.86
CA ASP A 340 -5.95 -9.77 -31.93
C ASP A 340 -4.45 -10.00 -31.62
N ALA A 341 -3.73 -10.66 -32.52
CA ALA A 341 -2.31 -10.99 -32.31
C ALA A 341 -1.43 -9.73 -32.23
N GLY A 342 -1.73 -8.70 -33.03
CA GLY A 342 -1.04 -7.41 -33.03
C GLY A 342 -1.26 -6.65 -31.72
N GLU A 343 -2.51 -6.59 -31.26
CA GLU A 343 -2.89 -5.99 -29.98
C GLU A 343 -2.27 -6.75 -28.80
N LEU A 344 -2.27 -8.09 -28.82
CA LEU A 344 -1.62 -8.89 -27.78
C LEU A 344 -0.11 -8.66 -27.73
N ALA A 345 0.54 -8.52 -28.88
CA ALA A 345 1.96 -8.21 -28.94
C ALA A 345 2.25 -6.83 -28.32
N GLU A 346 1.45 -5.82 -28.63
CA GLU A 346 1.57 -4.49 -28.08
C GLU A 346 1.31 -4.49 -26.56
N ILE A 347 0.22 -5.10 -26.11
CA ILE A 347 -0.12 -5.28 -24.69
C ILE A 347 1.03 -5.94 -23.94
N THR A 348 1.64 -6.98 -24.54
CA THR A 348 2.80 -7.68 -23.95
C THR A 348 3.99 -6.74 -23.74
N LEU A 349 4.33 -5.94 -24.73
CA LEU A 349 5.45 -5.00 -24.66
C LEU A 349 5.20 -3.90 -23.62
N MET A 350 3.99 -3.34 -23.60
CA MET A 350 3.59 -2.35 -22.59
C MET A 350 3.59 -2.93 -21.17
N ALA A 351 3.15 -4.18 -21.01
CA ALA A 351 3.15 -4.85 -19.72
C ALA A 351 4.57 -5.18 -19.24
N ALA A 352 5.46 -5.57 -20.13
CA ALA A 352 6.86 -5.81 -19.82
C ALA A 352 7.55 -4.52 -19.32
N GLU A 353 7.30 -3.39 -19.98
CA GLU A 353 7.77 -2.09 -19.52
C GLU A 353 7.14 -1.69 -18.17
N GLY A 354 5.86 -1.96 -18.00
CA GLY A 354 5.16 -1.78 -16.72
C GLY A 354 5.79 -2.57 -15.58
N ALA A 355 6.20 -3.82 -15.82
CA ALA A 355 6.87 -4.65 -14.81
C ALA A 355 8.24 -4.09 -14.41
N ARG A 356 9.02 -3.55 -15.36
CA ARG A 356 10.32 -2.91 -15.08
C ARG A 356 10.20 -1.68 -14.19
N ARG A 357 9.12 -0.91 -14.31
CA ARG A 357 8.85 0.24 -13.41
C ARG A 357 8.64 -0.16 -11.95
N PHE A 358 8.24 -1.40 -11.70
CA PHE A 358 8.24 -1.99 -10.36
C PHE A 358 9.58 -2.61 -9.96
N GLY A 359 10.64 -2.45 -10.75
CA GLY A 359 11.96 -3.05 -10.51
C GLY A 359 12.01 -4.56 -10.79
N VAL A 360 11.08 -5.08 -11.57
CA VAL A 360 11.00 -6.51 -11.91
C VAL A 360 11.37 -6.73 -13.38
N GLU A 361 12.41 -7.54 -13.64
CA GLU A 361 12.70 -7.97 -15.00
C GLU A 361 11.63 -8.95 -15.49
N PRO A 362 10.93 -8.64 -16.59
CA PRO A 362 9.81 -9.45 -17.05
C PRO A 362 10.27 -10.77 -17.66
N LYS A 363 9.66 -11.87 -17.19
CA LYS A 363 9.70 -13.21 -17.76
C LYS A 363 8.30 -13.57 -18.22
N VAL A 364 8.09 -13.50 -19.53
CA VAL A 364 6.74 -13.47 -20.12
C VAL A 364 6.31 -14.85 -20.59
N ALA A 365 5.11 -15.26 -20.21
CA ALA A 365 4.45 -16.43 -20.77
C ALA A 365 3.14 -16.04 -21.46
N LEU A 366 2.96 -16.46 -22.71
CA LEU A 366 1.68 -16.41 -23.40
C LEU A 366 0.85 -17.63 -23.00
N VAL A 367 -0.19 -17.43 -22.21
CA VAL A 367 -0.94 -18.53 -21.56
C VAL A 367 -2.12 -18.98 -22.41
N SER A 368 -2.25 -20.28 -22.59
CA SER A 368 -3.25 -20.93 -23.44
C SER A 368 -3.76 -22.24 -22.83
N HIS A 369 -4.78 -22.81 -23.47
CA HIS A 369 -5.15 -24.22 -23.33
C HIS A 369 -4.27 -25.15 -24.17
N SER A 370 -3.34 -24.62 -24.95
CA SER A 370 -2.41 -25.31 -25.81
C SER A 370 -0.99 -25.18 -25.28
N ASP A 371 -0.17 -26.22 -25.43
CA ASP A 371 1.26 -26.22 -25.09
C ASP A 371 2.06 -26.36 -26.41
N PHE A 372 2.77 -25.32 -26.80
CA PHE A 372 3.76 -25.28 -27.89
C PHE A 372 3.27 -25.94 -29.21
N GLY A 373 2.08 -25.54 -29.68
CA GLY A 373 1.50 -26.03 -30.94
C GLY A 373 0.67 -27.29 -30.81
N SER A 374 0.27 -27.69 -29.59
CA SER A 374 -0.59 -28.88 -29.39
C SER A 374 -2.04 -28.68 -29.89
N SER A 375 -2.43 -27.44 -30.22
CA SER A 375 -3.76 -27.11 -30.74
C SER A 375 -3.68 -26.05 -31.84
N ASP A 376 -4.51 -26.22 -32.89
CA ASP A 376 -4.69 -25.24 -33.95
C ASP A 376 -5.97 -24.39 -33.77
N ALA A 377 -6.51 -24.35 -32.55
CA ALA A 377 -7.63 -23.48 -32.24
C ALA A 377 -7.24 -21.98 -32.45
N PRO A 378 -8.18 -21.13 -32.90
CA PRO A 378 -7.88 -19.72 -33.22
C PRO A 378 -7.18 -18.96 -32.09
N SER A 379 -7.56 -19.24 -30.83
CA SER A 379 -6.94 -18.60 -29.65
C SER A 379 -5.47 -19.02 -29.44
N ALA A 380 -5.09 -20.26 -29.76
CA ALA A 380 -3.72 -20.73 -29.69
C ALA A 380 -2.87 -20.17 -30.85
N CYS A 381 -3.40 -20.23 -32.08
CA CYS A 381 -2.75 -19.63 -33.27
C CYS A 381 -2.47 -18.14 -33.06
N LYS A 382 -3.44 -17.40 -32.55
CA LYS A 382 -3.32 -15.97 -32.22
C LYS A 382 -2.15 -15.68 -31.28
N LEU A 383 -1.95 -16.50 -30.25
CA LEU A 383 -0.84 -16.33 -29.31
C LEU A 383 0.52 -16.67 -29.93
N ARG A 384 0.62 -17.68 -30.80
CA ARG A 384 1.85 -17.97 -31.57
C ARG A 384 2.23 -16.81 -32.48
N GLU A 385 1.25 -16.22 -33.16
CA GLU A 385 1.46 -15.05 -33.99
C GLU A 385 1.92 -13.84 -33.14
N ALA A 386 1.27 -13.60 -31.99
CA ALA A 386 1.68 -12.56 -31.05
C ALA A 386 3.12 -12.76 -30.56
N LEU A 387 3.52 -14.02 -30.24
CA LEU A 387 4.89 -14.35 -29.86
C LEU A 387 5.89 -13.97 -30.95
N ALA A 388 5.61 -14.31 -32.20
CA ALA A 388 6.47 -13.97 -33.33
C ALA A 388 6.63 -12.44 -33.46
N LEU A 389 5.54 -11.70 -33.34
CA LEU A 389 5.54 -10.23 -33.37
C LEU A 389 6.34 -9.60 -32.23
N VAL A 390 6.21 -10.12 -31.00
CA VAL A 390 6.99 -9.65 -29.85
C VAL A 390 8.47 -9.93 -30.03
N ARG A 391 8.84 -11.14 -30.44
CA ARG A 391 10.23 -11.50 -30.68
C ARG A 391 10.88 -10.65 -31.77
N ALA A 392 10.14 -10.28 -32.81
CA ALA A 392 10.61 -9.38 -33.86
C ALA A 392 10.85 -7.93 -33.35
N ARG A 393 9.98 -7.44 -32.45
CA ARG A 393 10.04 -6.06 -31.92
C ARG A 393 10.98 -5.91 -30.72
N ALA A 394 11.12 -6.96 -29.92
CA ALA A 394 11.92 -6.97 -28.68
C ALA A 394 12.67 -8.31 -28.52
N PRO A 395 13.70 -8.57 -29.33
CA PRO A 395 14.40 -9.84 -29.33
C PRO A 395 15.12 -10.16 -28.01
N GLN A 396 15.36 -9.16 -27.17
CA GLN A 396 15.99 -9.30 -25.84
C GLN A 396 14.98 -9.63 -24.73
N LEU A 397 13.66 -9.59 -25.02
CA LEU A 397 12.65 -9.91 -24.00
C LEU A 397 12.58 -11.43 -23.81
N GLU A 398 12.74 -11.87 -22.56
CA GLU A 398 12.58 -13.27 -22.18
C GLU A 398 11.09 -13.64 -22.25
N ILE A 399 10.68 -14.27 -23.35
CA ILE A 399 9.29 -14.62 -23.65
C ILE A 399 9.17 -15.96 -24.32
N ASP A 400 8.15 -16.75 -23.96
CA ASP A 400 7.84 -18.00 -24.62
C ASP A 400 6.33 -18.34 -24.58
N GLY A 401 5.92 -19.34 -25.32
CA GLY A 401 4.54 -19.83 -25.42
C GLY A 401 4.13 -20.17 -26.86
N GLU A 402 2.87 -20.47 -27.14
CA GLU A 402 1.79 -20.54 -26.13
C GLU A 402 1.96 -21.79 -25.25
N MET A 403 1.56 -21.66 -23.98
CA MET A 403 1.73 -22.72 -23.01
C MET A 403 0.62 -22.74 -21.95
N HIS A 404 0.45 -23.89 -21.28
CA HIS A 404 -0.44 -24.02 -20.13
C HIS A 404 0.01 -23.15 -18.95
N GLY A 405 -0.91 -22.82 -18.06
CA GLY A 405 -0.61 -22.00 -16.89
C GLY A 405 0.38 -22.65 -15.89
N ASP A 406 0.35 -23.95 -15.74
CA ASP A 406 1.31 -24.70 -14.93
C ASP A 406 2.69 -24.76 -15.58
N SER A 407 2.76 -24.93 -16.91
CA SER A 407 4.00 -24.81 -17.69
C SER A 407 4.62 -23.41 -17.56
N ALA A 408 3.80 -22.36 -17.54
CA ALA A 408 4.25 -20.98 -17.31
C ALA A 408 4.90 -20.79 -15.93
N LEU A 409 4.31 -21.38 -14.90
CA LEU A 409 4.72 -21.15 -13.51
C LEU A 409 5.71 -22.19 -12.96
N ASN A 410 5.97 -23.28 -13.71
CA ASN A 410 6.88 -24.36 -13.30
C ASN A 410 7.80 -24.76 -14.46
N GLU A 411 9.08 -24.44 -14.33
CA GLU A 411 10.10 -24.75 -15.36
C GLU A 411 10.21 -26.25 -15.65
N ALA A 412 10.09 -27.12 -14.65
CA ALA A 412 10.20 -28.55 -14.85
C ALA A 412 9.04 -29.13 -15.72
N VAL A 413 7.82 -28.62 -15.47
CA VAL A 413 6.63 -28.96 -16.27
C VAL A 413 6.82 -28.45 -17.70
N ARG A 414 7.24 -27.21 -17.87
CA ARG A 414 7.47 -26.61 -19.19
C ARG A 414 8.54 -27.35 -19.99
N ARG A 415 9.67 -27.66 -19.37
CA ARG A 415 10.76 -28.42 -20.06
C ARG A 415 10.37 -29.87 -20.44
N ALA A 416 9.42 -30.45 -19.72
CA ALA A 416 8.87 -31.75 -20.09
C ALA A 416 8.04 -31.66 -21.39
N SER A 417 7.28 -30.56 -21.58
CA SER A 417 6.49 -30.32 -22.80
C SER A 417 7.31 -29.71 -23.93
N SER A 418 8.29 -28.87 -23.62
CA SER A 418 9.16 -28.19 -24.58
C SER A 418 10.59 -28.09 -24.05
N PRO A 419 11.47 -29.06 -24.34
CA PRO A 419 12.87 -29.03 -23.90
C PRO A 419 13.65 -27.79 -24.38
N GLU A 420 13.27 -27.23 -25.53
CA GLU A 420 13.94 -26.09 -26.19
C GLU A 420 13.40 -24.71 -25.73
N THR A 421 12.56 -24.68 -24.69
CA THR A 421 12.02 -23.43 -24.17
C THR A 421 13.10 -22.38 -23.88
N THR A 422 12.88 -21.16 -24.30
CA THR A 422 13.80 -20.03 -24.08
C THR A 422 13.58 -19.32 -22.75
N LEU A 423 12.48 -19.63 -22.06
CA LEU A 423 12.12 -19.01 -20.79
C LEU A 423 12.80 -19.76 -19.63
N GLY A 424 13.63 -19.09 -18.85
CA GLY A 424 14.30 -19.65 -17.67
C GLY A 424 13.52 -19.40 -16.37
N GLY A 425 13.40 -20.44 -15.53
CA GLY A 425 12.66 -20.34 -14.27
C GLY A 425 11.15 -20.23 -14.45
N SER A 426 10.46 -19.63 -13.49
CA SER A 426 9.01 -19.35 -13.56
C SER A 426 8.74 -18.02 -14.27
N ALA A 427 7.70 -17.94 -15.09
CA ALA A 427 7.19 -16.67 -15.59
C ALA A 427 6.68 -15.79 -14.44
N ASN A 428 6.87 -14.48 -14.58
CA ASN A 428 6.33 -13.49 -13.67
C ASN A 428 5.33 -12.54 -14.35
N LEU A 429 5.22 -12.58 -15.69
CA LEU A 429 4.23 -11.84 -16.46
C LEU A 429 3.44 -12.82 -17.35
N LEU A 430 2.15 -12.95 -17.06
CA LEU A 430 1.22 -13.78 -17.80
C LEU A 430 0.38 -12.94 -18.74
N VAL A 431 0.43 -13.23 -20.03
CA VAL A 431 -0.41 -12.63 -21.05
C VAL A 431 -1.50 -13.64 -21.41
N MET A 432 -2.75 -13.23 -21.18
CA MET A 432 -3.91 -14.07 -21.39
C MET A 432 -4.53 -13.86 -22.78
N PRO A 433 -5.17 -14.87 -23.37
CA PRO A 433 -5.70 -14.78 -24.74
C PRO A 433 -6.89 -13.82 -24.90
N ASN A 434 -7.60 -13.57 -23.81
CA ASN A 434 -8.79 -12.72 -23.78
C ASN A 434 -9.15 -12.29 -22.36
N LEU A 435 -10.13 -11.39 -22.24
CA LEU A 435 -10.57 -10.82 -20.97
C LEU A 435 -11.12 -11.88 -20.00
N ASP A 436 -11.87 -12.87 -20.48
CA ASP A 436 -12.45 -13.89 -19.60
C ASP A 436 -11.36 -14.71 -18.94
N ALA A 437 -10.38 -15.20 -19.70
CA ALA A 437 -9.24 -15.95 -19.18
C ALA A 437 -8.45 -15.12 -18.15
N ALA A 438 -8.17 -13.86 -18.46
CA ALA A 438 -7.44 -12.96 -17.58
C ALA A 438 -8.18 -12.67 -16.29
N SER A 439 -9.46 -12.30 -16.40
CA SER A 439 -10.31 -11.93 -15.27
C SER A 439 -10.56 -13.13 -14.34
N ILE A 440 -10.86 -14.30 -14.89
CA ILE A 440 -11.09 -15.52 -14.12
C ILE A 440 -9.81 -15.92 -13.37
N ALA A 441 -8.68 -16.02 -14.08
CA ALA A 441 -7.39 -16.37 -13.48
C ALA A 441 -6.98 -15.38 -12.36
N TYR A 442 -7.08 -14.08 -12.63
CA TYR A 442 -6.78 -13.05 -11.65
C TYR A 442 -7.63 -13.16 -10.39
N ASN A 443 -8.96 -13.28 -10.54
CA ASN A 443 -9.86 -13.33 -9.39
C ASN A 443 -9.73 -14.62 -8.57
N LEU A 444 -9.52 -15.77 -9.22
CA LEU A 444 -9.28 -17.04 -8.55
C LEU A 444 -7.96 -17.02 -7.76
N LEU A 445 -6.86 -16.60 -8.40
CA LEU A 445 -5.55 -16.51 -7.75
C LEU A 445 -5.55 -15.50 -6.60
N LYS A 446 -6.18 -14.33 -6.79
CA LYS A 446 -6.32 -13.31 -5.76
C LYS A 446 -7.06 -13.85 -4.53
N THR A 447 -8.15 -14.60 -4.74
CA THR A 447 -8.95 -15.15 -3.64
C THR A 447 -8.22 -16.29 -2.93
N ALA A 448 -7.57 -17.17 -3.68
CA ALA A 448 -6.81 -18.30 -3.14
C ALA A 448 -5.59 -17.83 -2.32
N ALA A 449 -4.97 -16.72 -2.71
CA ALA A 449 -3.80 -16.16 -2.01
C ALA A 449 -4.13 -15.22 -0.84
N GLY A 450 -5.43 -14.91 -0.60
CA GLY A 450 -5.88 -13.99 0.44
C GLY A 450 -6.07 -12.54 -0.05
N ASN A 451 -6.99 -11.80 0.57
CA ASN A 451 -7.62 -10.60 0.01
C ASN A 451 -6.75 -9.33 -0.12
N ASN A 452 -5.52 -9.29 0.38
CA ASN A 452 -4.69 -8.05 0.39
C ASN A 452 -3.46 -8.12 -0.52
N VAL A 453 -3.47 -9.00 -1.49
CA VAL A 453 -2.30 -9.37 -2.30
C VAL A 453 -2.28 -8.72 -3.69
N ALA A 454 -3.16 -7.77 -4.01
CA ALA A 454 -3.28 -7.22 -5.36
C ALA A 454 -2.92 -5.73 -5.43
N ILE A 455 -2.20 -5.34 -6.48
CA ILE A 455 -1.90 -3.95 -6.88
C ILE A 455 -2.49 -3.72 -8.26
N GLY A 456 -2.99 -2.52 -8.53
CA GLY A 456 -3.61 -2.18 -9.78
C GLY A 456 -5.15 -2.15 -9.71
N PRO A 457 -5.86 -2.11 -10.86
CA PRO A 457 -5.30 -2.21 -12.23
C PRO A 457 -4.45 -1.00 -12.61
N VAL A 458 -3.33 -1.25 -13.28
CA VAL A 458 -2.50 -0.26 -13.92
C VAL A 458 -2.98 -0.09 -15.36
N LEU A 459 -3.39 1.13 -15.74
CA LEU A 459 -3.75 1.42 -17.12
C LEU A 459 -2.49 1.58 -17.94
N LEU A 460 -2.38 0.84 -19.03
CA LEU A 460 -1.31 0.89 -20.01
C LEU A 460 -1.80 1.56 -21.30
N GLY A 461 -0.89 2.10 -22.09
CA GLY A 461 -1.18 2.71 -23.39
C GLY A 461 -1.80 4.10 -23.34
N CYS A 462 -2.00 4.69 -22.15
CA CYS A 462 -2.57 6.03 -22.02
C CYS A 462 -1.54 7.12 -22.23
N ALA A 463 -1.95 8.20 -22.93
CA ALA A 463 -1.09 9.37 -23.19
C ALA A 463 -0.74 10.16 -21.92
N ALA A 464 -1.33 9.91 -20.76
CA ALA A 464 -0.99 10.50 -19.48
C ALA A 464 -1.10 9.47 -18.32
N PRO A 465 -0.49 9.72 -17.14
CA PRO A 465 -0.60 8.84 -15.98
C PRO A 465 -2.04 8.81 -15.47
N VAL A 466 -2.78 7.77 -15.83
CA VAL A 466 -4.18 7.55 -15.41
C VAL A 466 -4.33 6.14 -14.93
N HIS A 467 -5.05 5.93 -13.80
CA HIS A 467 -5.43 4.61 -13.37
C HIS A 467 -6.92 4.55 -13.05
N ILE A 468 -7.57 3.54 -13.62
CA ILE A 468 -9.00 3.26 -13.40
C ILE A 468 -9.09 2.13 -12.39
N LEU A 469 -9.53 2.45 -11.19
CA LEU A 469 -9.70 1.50 -10.09
C LEU A 469 -11.03 0.74 -10.22
N THR A 470 -11.33 -0.08 -9.23
CA THR A 470 -12.60 -0.79 -9.13
C THR A 470 -13.36 -0.36 -7.86
N PRO A 471 -14.70 -0.46 -7.80
CA PRO A 471 -15.47 -0.08 -6.61
C PRO A 471 -15.08 -0.82 -5.31
N ALA A 472 -14.44 -1.97 -5.42
CA ALA A 472 -13.94 -2.74 -4.27
C ALA A 472 -12.54 -2.29 -3.77
N VAL A 473 -11.99 -1.19 -4.30
CA VAL A 473 -10.65 -0.69 -3.95
C VAL A 473 -10.55 -0.29 -2.48
N THR A 474 -9.43 -0.61 -1.85
CA THR A 474 -9.11 -0.17 -0.48
C THR A 474 -8.34 1.16 -0.49
N VAL A 475 -8.34 1.87 0.64
CA VAL A 475 -7.56 3.12 0.83
C VAL A 475 -6.09 2.90 0.43
N ARG A 476 -5.47 1.81 0.89
CA ARG A 476 -4.06 1.50 0.57
C ARG A 476 -3.81 1.32 -0.92
N ARG A 477 -4.73 0.69 -1.65
CA ARG A 477 -4.60 0.53 -3.10
C ARG A 477 -4.76 1.86 -3.85
N ILE A 478 -5.62 2.77 -3.37
CA ILE A 478 -5.70 4.13 -3.92
C ILE A 478 -4.37 4.85 -3.74
N VAL A 479 -3.77 4.79 -2.54
CA VAL A 479 -2.44 5.38 -2.25
C VAL A 479 -1.36 4.78 -3.14
N ASN A 480 -1.31 3.46 -3.29
CA ASN A 480 -0.34 2.78 -4.16
C ASN A 480 -0.41 3.28 -5.60
N MET A 481 -1.63 3.39 -6.13
CA MET A 481 -1.83 3.81 -7.53
C MET A 481 -1.57 5.30 -7.73
N ALA A 482 -1.88 6.14 -6.74
CA ALA A 482 -1.53 7.55 -6.78
C ALA A 482 -0.01 7.78 -6.75
N ALA A 483 0.72 7.07 -5.91
CA ALA A 483 2.19 7.12 -5.89
C ALA A 483 2.80 6.65 -7.21
N LEU A 484 2.25 5.58 -7.82
CA LEU A 484 2.68 5.13 -9.14
C LEU A 484 2.43 6.21 -10.22
N ALA A 485 1.27 6.87 -10.18
CA ALA A 485 0.96 7.95 -11.12
C ALA A 485 1.94 9.14 -10.97
N VAL A 486 2.37 9.48 -9.74
CA VAL A 486 3.40 10.50 -9.50
C VAL A 486 4.73 10.11 -10.15
N VAL A 487 5.17 8.86 -9.97
CA VAL A 487 6.43 8.39 -10.59
C VAL A 487 6.33 8.43 -12.11
N GLN A 488 5.23 7.93 -12.68
CA GLN A 488 5.01 7.98 -14.15
C GLN A 488 4.96 9.42 -14.70
N ALA A 489 4.42 10.36 -13.92
CA ALA A 489 4.41 11.78 -14.30
C ALA A 489 5.81 12.39 -14.29
N SER A 490 6.69 11.97 -13.41
CA SER A 490 8.06 12.48 -13.28
C SER A 490 9.01 11.97 -14.37
N GLU A 491 8.66 10.87 -15.05
CA GLU A 491 9.42 10.28 -16.16
C GLU A 491 9.17 10.98 -17.50
N ARG A 492 8.25 11.95 -17.54
CA ARG A 492 7.84 12.77 -18.69
C ARG A 492 8.46 14.15 -18.62
#